data_c4f8b5509126ba88b06176d35f9ded38
#
_entry.id   c4f8b5509126ba88b06176d35f9ded38
#
_cell.length_a   1.000
_cell.length_b   1.000
_cell.length_c   1.000
_cell.angle_alpha   90.00
_cell.angle_beta   90.00
_cell.angle_gamma   90.00
#
_symmetry.space_group_name_H-M   'P 1'
#
loop_
_entity.id
_entity.type
_entity.pdbx_description
1 polymer ?
#
loop_
_entity_poly.entity_id
_entity_poly.type
_entity_poly.pdbx_seq_one_letter_code
_entity_poly.pdbx_strand_id
1 'polypeptide(L)'
;VTDDPDAELSAIDLAIFDAARACVQEFGVRRTTLTEVARRAGVSRPTVYRRWPDTGALVAELLVRELRGILTAAMPESGPARARLVEGVVEGAGMVRSNPLFGKIFRTDTDLMLTYVFGRLGRNQRTLIELFAAGIRDGQRDGSIRSGDPLQLATMLLLIVQSAVQSAGTVAPLLPAPELDIELARAIDGYLRPGDPERRKVLA
;
A
#
# COMPACT_ATOMS: atom_id res chain seq x y z
N VAL A 1 -5.34 21.94 12.19
CA VAL A 1 -5.49 22.09 10.73
C VAL A 1 -5.81 20.69 10.24
N THR A 2 -7.09 20.44 9.92
CA THR A 2 -7.60 19.22 9.31
C THR A 2 -7.01 19.14 7.90
N ASP A 3 -6.09 18.19 7.71
CA ASP A 3 -5.57 17.79 6.42
C ASP A 3 -6.74 17.06 5.72
N ASP A 4 -7.48 17.76 4.86
CA ASP A 4 -8.54 17.17 4.03
C ASP A 4 -7.84 16.38 2.90
N PRO A 5 -7.88 15.05 2.89
CA PRO A 5 -7.19 14.23 1.90
C PRO A 5 -7.84 14.30 0.51
N ASP A 6 -9.00 14.92 0.38
CA ASP A 6 -9.77 15.06 -0.87
C ASP A 6 -9.77 16.50 -1.43
N ALA A 7 -8.90 17.40 -0.93
CA ALA A 7 -8.71 18.69 -1.57
C ALA A 7 -8.30 18.46 -3.03
N GLU A 8 -9.08 18.97 -3.99
CA GLU A 8 -8.78 18.90 -5.43
C GLU A 8 -7.34 19.36 -5.69
N LEU A 9 -6.50 18.44 -6.10
CA LEU A 9 -5.11 18.73 -6.44
C LEU A 9 -5.08 19.70 -7.61
N SER A 10 -4.34 20.78 -7.45
CA SER A 10 -4.15 21.70 -8.55
C SER A 10 -3.40 21.01 -9.71
N ALA A 11 -3.60 21.49 -10.93
CA ALA A 11 -2.86 21.01 -12.11
C ALA A 11 -1.34 21.07 -11.89
N ILE A 12 -0.89 22.02 -11.05
CA ILE A 12 0.51 22.18 -10.66
C ILE A 12 0.95 21.01 -9.77
N ASP A 13 0.13 20.56 -8.81
CA ASP A 13 0.46 19.45 -7.92
C ASP A 13 0.54 18.14 -8.71
N LEU A 14 -0.35 17.93 -9.65
CA LEU A 14 -0.31 16.79 -10.56
C LEU A 14 0.98 16.76 -11.38
N ALA A 15 1.36 17.89 -11.98
CA ALA A 15 2.61 18.01 -12.74
C ALA A 15 3.85 17.73 -11.86
N ILE A 16 3.83 18.17 -10.60
CA ILE A 16 4.92 17.90 -9.64
C ILE A 16 4.99 16.40 -9.31
N PHE A 17 3.85 15.73 -9.06
CA PHE A 17 3.84 14.28 -8.79
C PHE A 17 4.29 13.47 -10.00
N ASP A 18 3.89 13.83 -11.22
CA ASP A 18 4.34 13.15 -12.43
C ASP A 18 5.84 13.32 -12.66
N ALA A 19 6.37 14.52 -12.42
CA ALA A 19 7.80 14.78 -12.48
C ALA A 19 8.57 14.00 -11.39
N ALA A 20 8.03 13.95 -10.16
CA ALA A 20 8.62 13.19 -9.06
C ALA A 20 8.64 11.69 -9.37
N ARG A 21 7.54 11.13 -9.89
CA ARG A 21 7.46 9.75 -10.36
C ARG A 21 8.54 9.44 -11.39
N ALA A 22 8.68 10.27 -12.42
CA ALA A 22 9.69 10.11 -13.45
C ALA A 22 11.11 10.17 -12.88
N CYS A 23 11.39 11.10 -11.97
CA CYS A 23 12.71 11.21 -11.31
C CYS A 23 13.04 9.95 -10.48
N VAL A 24 12.08 9.45 -9.69
CA VAL A 24 12.30 8.25 -8.86
C VAL A 24 12.49 7.02 -9.74
N GLN A 25 11.72 6.85 -10.80
CA GLN A 25 11.86 5.73 -11.72
C GLN A 25 13.23 5.75 -12.44
N GLU A 26 13.74 6.92 -12.78
CA GLU A 26 15.03 7.06 -13.46
C GLU A 26 16.20 6.91 -12.49
N PHE A 27 16.21 7.67 -11.41
CA PHE A 27 17.39 7.84 -10.53
C PHE A 27 17.30 7.08 -9.20
N GLY A 28 16.12 6.66 -8.76
CA GLY A 28 15.84 6.21 -7.39
C GLY A 28 15.55 7.38 -6.43
N VAL A 29 15.04 7.07 -5.24
CA VAL A 29 14.64 8.10 -4.24
C VAL A 29 15.83 8.93 -3.78
N ARG A 30 16.97 8.29 -3.45
CA ARG A 30 18.17 8.97 -2.93
C ARG A 30 18.74 10.03 -3.86
N ARG A 31 18.61 9.86 -5.18
CA ARG A 31 19.18 10.75 -6.20
C ARG A 31 18.15 11.73 -6.76
N THR A 32 16.89 11.60 -6.36
CA THR A 32 15.83 12.55 -6.68
C THR A 32 15.98 13.81 -5.82
N THR A 33 15.88 14.99 -6.43
CA THR A 33 15.93 16.27 -5.73
C THR A 33 14.72 17.12 -6.06
N LEU A 34 14.25 17.95 -5.11
CA LEU A 34 13.14 18.90 -5.36
C LEU A 34 13.46 19.89 -6.49
N THR A 35 14.74 20.23 -6.68
CA THR A 35 15.19 21.09 -7.78
C THR A 35 14.96 20.45 -9.15
N GLU A 36 15.32 19.16 -9.30
CA GLU A 36 15.11 18.45 -10.55
C GLU A 36 13.62 18.21 -10.82
N VAL A 37 12.85 17.89 -9.76
CA VAL A 37 11.40 17.77 -9.87
C VAL A 37 10.78 19.09 -10.34
N ALA A 38 11.15 20.24 -9.74
CA ALA A 38 10.64 21.56 -10.15
C ALA A 38 10.96 21.85 -11.62
N ARG A 39 12.19 21.56 -12.06
CA ARG A 39 12.62 21.74 -13.45
C ARG A 39 11.77 20.89 -14.41
N ARG A 40 11.54 19.63 -14.11
CA ARG A 40 10.73 18.70 -14.95
C ARG A 40 9.26 19.06 -14.96
N ALA A 41 8.72 19.49 -13.81
CA ALA A 41 7.32 19.91 -13.70
C ALA A 41 7.06 21.29 -14.35
N GLY A 42 8.08 22.02 -14.81
CA GLY A 42 7.94 23.36 -15.38
C GLY A 42 7.52 24.42 -14.36
N VAL A 43 7.80 24.22 -13.07
CA VAL A 43 7.44 25.14 -11.99
C VAL A 43 8.66 25.75 -11.30
N SER A 44 8.46 26.85 -10.58
CA SER A 44 9.52 27.47 -9.81
C SER A 44 9.94 26.63 -8.60
N ARG A 45 11.24 26.63 -8.24
CA ARG A 45 11.72 25.95 -7.02
C ARG A 45 10.96 26.38 -5.77
N PRO A 46 10.72 27.68 -5.49
CA PRO A 46 9.93 28.10 -4.34
C PRO A 46 8.53 27.50 -4.30
N THR A 47 7.92 27.22 -5.47
CA THR A 47 6.60 26.57 -5.54
C THR A 47 6.63 25.18 -4.95
N VAL A 48 7.66 24.38 -5.23
CA VAL A 48 7.83 23.02 -4.70
C VAL A 48 8.21 23.06 -3.21
N TYR A 49 9.22 23.88 -2.83
CA TYR A 49 9.69 23.97 -1.45
C TYR A 49 8.64 24.50 -0.47
N ARG A 50 7.68 25.29 -0.92
CA ARG A 50 6.56 25.75 -0.09
C ARG A 50 5.60 24.62 0.29
N ARG A 51 5.45 23.60 -0.58
CA ARG A 51 4.55 22.46 -0.38
C ARG A 51 5.23 21.30 0.33
N TRP A 52 6.45 20.99 -0.04
CA TRP A 52 7.21 19.88 0.53
C TRP A 52 8.56 20.37 1.06
N PRO A 53 8.85 20.15 2.36
CA PRO A 53 10.08 20.61 2.99
C PRO A 53 11.32 19.89 2.44
N ASP A 54 11.16 18.64 2.00
CA ASP A 54 12.22 17.80 1.47
C ASP A 54 11.68 16.76 0.45
N THR A 55 12.59 16.06 -0.21
CA THR A 55 12.27 15.03 -1.19
C THR A 55 11.55 13.85 -0.56
N GLY A 56 11.87 13.49 0.68
CA GLY A 56 11.23 12.39 1.39
C GLY A 56 9.74 12.65 1.61
N ALA A 57 9.37 13.88 2.00
CA ALA A 57 7.97 14.29 2.17
C ALA A 57 7.19 14.19 0.84
N LEU A 58 7.77 14.69 -0.27
CA LEU A 58 7.16 14.59 -1.59
C LEU A 58 6.98 13.13 -2.03
N VAL A 59 8.01 12.31 -1.89
CA VAL A 59 7.96 10.89 -2.29
C VAL A 59 6.97 10.12 -1.41
N ALA A 60 6.93 10.39 -0.10
CA ALA A 60 5.96 9.74 0.79
C ALA A 60 4.52 10.03 0.36
N GLU A 61 4.22 11.28 -0.01
CA GLU A 61 2.89 11.66 -0.49
C GLU A 61 2.58 11.06 -1.87
N LEU A 62 3.55 11.05 -2.79
CA LEU A 62 3.44 10.34 -4.07
C LEU A 62 3.06 8.87 -3.86
N LEU A 63 3.74 8.16 -2.95
CA LEU A 63 3.48 6.75 -2.68
C LEU A 63 2.11 6.50 -2.06
N VAL A 64 1.63 7.39 -1.17
CA VAL A 64 0.25 7.33 -0.64
C VAL A 64 -0.76 7.41 -1.78
N ARG A 65 -0.55 8.36 -2.69
CA ARG A 65 -1.41 8.57 -3.84
C ARG A 65 -1.44 7.36 -4.78
N GLU A 66 -0.26 6.82 -5.11
CA GLU A 66 -0.16 5.62 -5.95
C GLU A 66 -0.90 4.44 -5.32
N LEU A 67 -0.68 4.19 -4.02
CA LEU A 67 -1.36 3.12 -3.30
C LEU A 67 -2.88 3.30 -3.26
N ARG A 68 -3.37 4.52 -3.02
CA ARG A 68 -4.81 4.81 -3.05
C ARG A 68 -5.40 4.50 -4.43
N GLY A 69 -4.75 4.94 -5.50
CA GLY A 69 -5.19 4.63 -6.87
C GLY A 69 -5.25 3.14 -7.14
N ILE A 70 -4.23 2.39 -6.74
CA ILE A 70 -4.19 0.92 -6.86
C ILE A 70 -5.34 0.28 -6.08
N LEU A 71 -5.56 0.66 -4.82
CA LEU A 71 -6.59 0.07 -3.98
C LEU A 71 -7.99 0.38 -4.48
N THR A 72 -8.23 1.60 -4.98
CA THR A 72 -9.51 1.96 -5.59
C THR A 72 -9.76 1.13 -6.85
N ALA A 73 -8.74 0.93 -7.69
CA ALA A 73 -8.86 0.15 -8.91
C ALA A 73 -9.02 -1.36 -8.66
N ALA A 74 -8.40 -1.87 -7.59
CA ALA A 74 -8.40 -3.29 -7.25
C ALA A 74 -9.67 -3.76 -6.51
N MET A 75 -10.42 -2.83 -5.87
CA MET A 75 -11.52 -3.22 -4.99
C MET A 75 -12.78 -3.59 -5.78
N PRO A 76 -13.31 -4.83 -5.65
CA PRO A 76 -14.55 -5.24 -6.28
C PRO A 76 -15.76 -4.44 -5.77
N GLU A 77 -16.71 -4.13 -6.67
CA GLU A 77 -17.89 -3.34 -6.35
C GLU A 77 -18.98 -4.14 -5.59
N SER A 78 -19.01 -5.47 -5.75
CA SER A 78 -20.08 -6.32 -5.24
C SER A 78 -19.56 -7.61 -4.60
N GLY A 79 -20.40 -8.24 -3.81
CA GLY A 79 -20.12 -9.49 -3.11
C GLY A 79 -19.96 -9.34 -1.59
N PRO A 80 -19.86 -10.47 -0.84
CA PRO A 80 -19.60 -10.45 0.60
C PRO A 80 -18.32 -9.69 0.94
N ALA A 81 -18.31 -8.93 2.04
CA ALA A 81 -17.19 -8.05 2.37
C ALA A 81 -15.84 -8.79 2.47
N ARG A 82 -15.84 -10.03 3.01
CA ARG A 82 -14.62 -10.85 3.06
C ARG A 82 -14.09 -11.20 1.67
N ALA A 83 -14.95 -11.61 0.75
CA ALA A 83 -14.54 -11.95 -0.61
C ALA A 83 -13.95 -10.72 -1.33
N ARG A 84 -14.63 -9.58 -1.25
CA ARG A 84 -14.14 -8.33 -1.82
C ARG A 84 -12.79 -7.91 -1.24
N LEU A 85 -12.62 -8.02 0.09
CA LEU A 85 -11.36 -7.68 0.74
C LEU A 85 -10.22 -8.59 0.31
N VAL A 86 -10.45 -9.91 0.23
CA VAL A 86 -9.45 -10.88 -0.23
C VAL A 86 -9.04 -10.58 -1.68
N GLU A 87 -10.01 -10.46 -2.57
CA GLU A 87 -9.79 -10.20 -3.99
C GLU A 87 -9.07 -8.85 -4.20
N GLY A 88 -9.59 -7.78 -3.60
CA GLY A 88 -9.00 -6.45 -3.74
C GLY A 88 -7.58 -6.35 -3.16
N VAL A 89 -7.28 -7.05 -2.07
CA VAL A 89 -5.94 -7.08 -1.48
C VAL A 89 -4.97 -7.86 -2.37
N VAL A 90 -5.37 -9.00 -2.92
CA VAL A 90 -4.51 -9.82 -3.80
C VAL A 90 -4.26 -9.09 -5.11
N GLU A 91 -5.29 -8.55 -5.75
CA GLU A 91 -5.16 -7.74 -6.97
C GLU A 91 -4.27 -6.51 -6.72
N GLY A 92 -4.54 -5.76 -5.65
CA GLY A 92 -3.72 -4.61 -5.26
C GLY A 92 -2.25 -4.99 -5.01
N ALA A 93 -1.97 -6.13 -4.39
CA ALA A 93 -0.62 -6.64 -4.20
C ALA A 93 0.06 -6.96 -5.54
N GLY A 94 -0.66 -7.55 -6.49
CA GLY A 94 -0.21 -7.80 -7.87
C GLY A 94 0.13 -6.49 -8.60
N MET A 95 -0.77 -5.50 -8.51
CA MET A 95 -0.55 -4.17 -9.09
C MET A 95 0.67 -3.46 -8.50
N VAL A 96 0.89 -3.54 -7.18
CA VAL A 96 2.09 -2.97 -6.53
C VAL A 96 3.37 -3.66 -7.03
N ARG A 97 3.38 -4.99 -7.14
CA ARG A 97 4.53 -5.74 -7.65
C ARG A 97 4.89 -5.41 -9.09
N SER A 98 3.88 -5.18 -9.93
CA SER A 98 4.05 -4.84 -11.35
C SER A 98 4.30 -3.35 -11.60
N ASN A 99 4.06 -2.48 -10.62
CA ASN A 99 4.22 -1.04 -10.77
C ASN A 99 5.70 -0.63 -10.85
N PRO A 100 6.15 0.06 -11.91
CA PRO A 100 7.56 0.43 -12.10
C PRO A 100 8.14 1.31 -10.99
N LEU A 101 7.33 2.18 -10.37
CA LEU A 101 7.76 3.05 -9.28
C LEU A 101 8.13 2.22 -8.03
N PHE A 102 7.22 1.34 -7.58
CA PHE A 102 7.49 0.46 -6.44
C PHE A 102 8.63 -0.51 -6.74
N GLY A 103 8.64 -1.10 -7.94
CA GLY A 103 9.71 -1.98 -8.37
C GLY A 103 11.09 -1.30 -8.37
N LYS A 104 11.19 -0.02 -8.73
CA LYS A 104 12.44 0.74 -8.64
C LYS A 104 12.85 0.92 -7.17
N ILE A 105 11.92 1.36 -6.31
CA ILE A 105 12.19 1.59 -4.88
C ILE A 105 12.65 0.30 -4.20
N PHE A 106 11.97 -0.83 -4.44
CA PHE A 106 12.34 -2.13 -3.84
C PHE A 106 13.74 -2.59 -4.25
N ARG A 107 14.20 -2.25 -5.46
CA ARG A 107 15.53 -2.66 -5.95
C ARG A 107 16.67 -1.73 -5.54
N THR A 108 16.41 -0.41 -5.43
CA THR A 108 17.51 0.58 -5.33
C THR A 108 17.61 1.27 -3.98
N ASP A 109 16.53 1.27 -3.20
CA ASP A 109 16.45 2.03 -1.95
C ASP A 109 16.19 1.11 -0.74
N THR A 110 16.98 0.03 -0.62
CA THR A 110 16.84 -0.99 0.41
C THR A 110 16.85 -0.43 1.85
N ASP A 111 17.68 0.59 2.14
CA ASP A 111 17.71 1.20 3.47
C ASP A 111 16.42 1.97 3.79
N LEU A 112 15.78 2.55 2.76
CA LEU A 112 14.46 3.15 2.91
C LEU A 112 13.44 2.07 3.28
N MET A 113 13.52 0.92 2.62
CA MET A 113 12.70 -0.25 2.92
C MET A 113 12.91 -0.74 4.35
N LEU A 114 14.15 -0.87 4.82
CA LEU A 114 14.44 -1.27 6.20
C LEU A 114 13.84 -0.30 7.23
N THR A 115 13.86 0.99 6.96
CA THR A 115 13.23 1.99 7.83
C THR A 115 11.71 1.81 7.90
N TYR A 116 11.05 1.51 6.77
CA TYR A 116 9.61 1.28 6.70
C TYR A 116 9.20 -0.08 7.28
N VAL A 117 10.06 -1.08 7.21
CA VAL A 117 9.75 -2.43 7.74
C VAL A 117 10.03 -2.53 9.23
N PHE A 118 11.13 -1.94 9.71
CA PHE A 118 11.62 -2.13 11.08
C PHE A 118 11.64 -0.88 11.95
N GLY A 119 11.57 0.32 11.37
CA GLY A 119 11.79 1.55 12.12
C GLY A 119 10.52 2.11 12.77
N ARG A 120 9.45 2.26 12.04
CA ARG A 120 8.16 2.80 12.50
C ARG A 120 7.07 2.62 11.44
N LEU A 121 5.82 2.54 11.89
CA LEU A 121 4.67 2.61 10.98
C LEU A 121 4.67 3.96 10.24
N GLY A 122 4.95 3.89 8.94
CA GLY A 122 4.89 5.04 8.05
C GLY A 122 3.45 5.48 7.75
N ARG A 123 3.30 6.65 7.12
CA ARG A 123 1.98 7.17 6.71
C ARG A 123 1.24 6.17 5.82
N ASN A 124 1.92 5.58 4.83
CA ASN A 124 1.34 4.60 3.91
C ASN A 124 0.79 3.37 4.62
N GLN A 125 1.53 2.82 5.58
CA GLN A 125 1.10 1.65 6.35
C GLN A 125 -0.12 1.96 7.21
N ARG A 126 -0.19 3.14 7.82
CA ARG A 126 -1.37 3.59 8.59
C ARG A 126 -2.60 3.69 7.70
N THR A 127 -2.48 4.30 6.51
CA THR A 127 -3.57 4.39 5.53
C THR A 127 -4.07 3.01 5.11
N LEU A 128 -3.17 2.05 4.86
CA LEU A 128 -3.53 0.67 4.53
C LEU A 128 -4.25 -0.03 5.69
N ILE A 129 -3.75 0.12 6.92
CA ILE A 129 -4.39 -0.47 8.11
C ILE A 129 -5.82 0.09 8.28
N GLU A 130 -6.01 1.41 8.13
CA GLU A 130 -7.33 2.03 8.25
C GLU A 130 -8.30 1.53 7.17
N LEU A 131 -7.83 1.40 5.94
CA LEU A 131 -8.62 0.87 4.83
C LEU A 131 -9.00 -0.59 5.06
N PHE A 132 -8.04 -1.44 5.42
CA PHE A 132 -8.31 -2.84 5.73
C PHE A 132 -9.26 -2.98 6.92
N ALA A 133 -9.08 -2.16 7.96
CA ALA A 133 -9.97 -2.15 9.12
C ALA A 133 -11.41 -1.76 8.75
N ALA A 134 -11.60 -0.85 7.80
CA ALA A 134 -12.93 -0.52 7.28
C ALA A 134 -13.58 -1.74 6.61
N GLY A 135 -12.88 -2.41 5.69
CA GLY A 135 -13.38 -3.65 5.05
C GLY A 135 -13.63 -4.79 6.03
N ILE A 136 -12.79 -4.91 7.08
CA ILE A 136 -12.98 -5.89 8.15
C ILE A 136 -14.25 -5.58 8.96
N ARG A 137 -14.52 -4.31 9.32
CA ARG A 137 -15.76 -3.93 10.01
C ARG A 137 -17.01 -4.27 9.17
N ASP A 138 -16.92 -4.05 7.85
CA ASP A 138 -18.01 -4.43 6.94
C ASP A 138 -18.24 -5.92 6.96
N GLY A 139 -17.18 -6.73 6.88
CA GLY A 139 -17.27 -8.19 6.94
C GLY A 139 -17.68 -8.74 8.32
N GLN A 140 -17.42 -8.01 9.40
CA GLN A 140 -17.95 -8.36 10.72
C GLN A 140 -19.44 -8.04 10.82
N ARG A 141 -19.91 -6.97 10.16
CA ARG A 141 -21.34 -6.61 10.13
C ARG A 141 -22.17 -7.58 9.29
N ASP A 142 -21.64 -8.05 8.16
CA ASP A 142 -22.31 -9.05 7.31
C ASP A 142 -22.05 -10.50 7.75
N GLY A 143 -21.26 -10.73 8.80
CA GLY A 143 -20.92 -12.04 9.35
C GLY A 143 -19.90 -12.83 8.54
N SER A 144 -19.33 -12.28 7.48
CA SER A 144 -18.36 -12.98 6.63
C SER A 144 -16.94 -12.97 7.20
N ILE A 145 -16.61 -12.06 8.12
CA ILE A 145 -15.31 -11.97 8.80
C ILE A 145 -15.46 -12.30 10.30
N ARG A 146 -14.47 -13.01 10.83
CA ARG A 146 -14.42 -13.39 12.25
C ARG A 146 -14.44 -12.18 13.19
N SER A 147 -14.93 -12.39 14.41
CA SER A 147 -14.85 -11.40 15.48
C SER A 147 -13.39 -11.12 15.89
N GLY A 148 -13.14 -9.94 16.41
CA GLY A 148 -11.85 -9.45 16.88
C GLY A 148 -11.72 -7.94 16.67
N ASP A 149 -10.68 -7.35 17.21
CA ASP A 149 -10.39 -5.93 17.00
C ASP A 149 -10.03 -5.68 15.53
N PRO A 150 -10.78 -4.82 14.80
CA PRO A 150 -10.53 -4.59 13.38
C PRO A 150 -9.15 -4.02 13.07
N LEU A 151 -8.58 -3.20 13.96
CA LEU A 151 -7.24 -2.63 13.77
C LEU A 151 -6.15 -3.70 13.94
N GLN A 152 -6.30 -4.60 14.92
CA GLN A 152 -5.37 -5.72 15.10
C GLN A 152 -5.43 -6.68 13.91
N LEU A 153 -6.65 -7.00 13.44
CA LEU A 153 -6.83 -7.86 12.27
C LEU A 153 -6.23 -7.21 11.01
N ALA A 154 -6.46 -5.93 10.80
CA ALA A 154 -5.91 -5.15 9.68
C ALA A 154 -4.39 -5.06 9.74
N THR A 155 -3.82 -4.89 10.94
CA THR A 155 -2.37 -4.86 11.12
C THR A 155 -1.73 -6.20 10.75
N MET A 156 -2.31 -7.32 11.18
CA MET A 156 -1.82 -8.64 10.79
C MET A 156 -1.98 -8.89 9.29
N LEU A 157 -3.11 -8.46 8.70
CA LEU A 157 -3.31 -8.52 7.25
C LEU A 157 -2.23 -7.74 6.51
N LEU A 158 -1.90 -6.52 6.97
CA LEU A 158 -0.80 -5.74 6.39
C LEU A 158 0.53 -6.51 6.43
N LEU A 159 0.87 -7.14 7.55
CA LEU A 159 2.13 -7.91 7.68
C LEU A 159 2.19 -9.06 6.68
N ILE A 160 1.09 -9.81 6.51
CA ILE A 160 0.99 -10.90 5.52
C ILE A 160 1.24 -10.35 4.11
N VAL A 161 0.51 -9.31 3.71
CA VAL A 161 0.57 -8.73 2.37
C VAL A 161 1.93 -8.08 2.10
N GLN A 162 2.44 -7.31 3.06
CA GLN A 162 3.73 -6.64 2.94
C GLN A 162 4.87 -7.63 2.74
N SER A 163 4.87 -8.74 3.50
CA SER A 163 5.86 -9.80 3.33
C SER A 163 5.77 -10.43 1.92
N ALA A 164 4.57 -10.77 1.46
CA ALA A 164 4.36 -11.34 0.13
C ALA A 164 4.82 -10.39 -1.00
N VAL A 165 4.51 -9.09 -0.89
CA VAL A 165 4.92 -8.10 -1.90
C VAL A 165 6.42 -7.88 -1.92
N GLN A 166 7.04 -7.69 -0.75
CA GLN A 166 8.47 -7.37 -0.66
C GLN A 166 9.37 -8.56 -1.00
N SER A 167 8.95 -9.77 -0.66
CA SER A 167 9.73 -10.98 -0.89
C SER A 167 9.46 -11.66 -2.22
N ALA A 168 8.47 -11.19 -3.00
CA ALA A 168 8.03 -11.83 -4.24
C ALA A 168 9.20 -12.15 -5.20
N GLY A 169 10.09 -11.19 -5.43
CA GLY A 169 11.25 -11.40 -6.31
C GLY A 169 12.25 -12.43 -5.77
N THR A 170 12.42 -12.51 -4.46
CA THR A 170 13.33 -13.46 -3.80
C THR A 170 12.81 -14.89 -3.85
N VAL A 171 11.49 -15.06 -3.68
CA VAL A 171 10.87 -16.39 -3.65
C VAL A 171 10.40 -16.88 -5.02
N ALA A 172 10.45 -16.06 -6.05
CA ALA A 172 9.96 -16.38 -7.40
C ALA A 172 10.45 -17.72 -7.99
N PRO A 173 11.71 -18.20 -7.73
CA PRO A 173 12.15 -19.49 -8.22
C PRO A 173 11.41 -20.67 -7.59
N LEU A 174 10.82 -20.52 -6.40
CA LEU A 174 10.09 -21.56 -5.67
C LEU A 174 8.57 -21.32 -5.70
N LEU A 175 8.16 -20.07 -5.76
CA LEU A 175 6.76 -19.65 -5.72
C LEU A 175 6.56 -18.49 -6.73
N PRO A 176 6.30 -18.81 -8.00
CA PRO A 176 6.05 -17.80 -9.04
C PRO A 176 4.84 -16.93 -8.74
N ALA A 177 4.72 -15.77 -9.41
CA ALA A 177 3.72 -14.76 -9.09
C ALA A 177 2.27 -15.26 -9.12
N PRO A 178 1.82 -16.07 -10.09
CA PRO A 178 0.44 -16.58 -10.08
C PRO A 178 0.14 -17.48 -8.87
N GLU A 179 1.08 -18.35 -8.52
CA GLU A 179 0.96 -19.26 -7.37
C GLU A 179 1.05 -18.48 -6.05
N LEU A 180 1.88 -17.44 -5.99
CA LEU A 180 1.94 -16.53 -4.84
C LEU A 180 0.59 -15.84 -4.60
N ASP A 181 -0.11 -15.40 -5.65
CA ASP A 181 -1.42 -14.77 -5.55
C ASP A 181 -2.47 -15.75 -5.02
N ILE A 182 -2.44 -17.00 -5.49
CA ILE A 182 -3.35 -18.06 -5.01
C ILE A 182 -3.09 -18.34 -3.52
N GLU A 183 -1.84 -18.51 -3.11
CA GLU A 183 -1.49 -18.81 -1.72
C GLU A 183 -1.75 -17.60 -0.81
N LEU A 184 -1.53 -16.37 -1.29
CA LEU A 184 -1.86 -15.16 -0.56
C LEU A 184 -3.38 -15.06 -0.34
N ALA A 185 -4.18 -15.32 -1.37
CA ALA A 185 -5.63 -15.36 -1.25
C ALA A 185 -6.09 -16.38 -0.20
N ARG A 186 -5.53 -17.60 -0.22
CA ARG A 186 -5.83 -18.66 0.76
C ARG A 186 -5.45 -18.25 2.18
N ALA A 187 -4.27 -17.64 2.35
CA ALA A 187 -3.79 -17.19 3.65
C ALA A 187 -4.70 -16.12 4.24
N ILE A 188 -5.08 -15.11 3.44
CA ILE A 188 -5.95 -14.02 3.87
C ILE A 188 -7.37 -14.54 4.16
N ASP A 189 -7.94 -15.34 3.25
CA ASP A 189 -9.28 -15.92 3.43
C ASP A 189 -9.34 -16.79 4.70
N GLY A 190 -8.36 -17.65 4.89
CA GLY A 190 -8.28 -18.51 6.09
C GLY A 190 -8.10 -17.71 7.37
N TYR A 191 -7.31 -16.62 7.34
CA TYR A 191 -7.10 -15.75 8.50
C TYR A 191 -8.37 -14.99 8.90
N LEU A 192 -9.17 -14.52 7.93
CA LEU A 192 -10.36 -13.69 8.15
C LEU A 192 -11.64 -14.52 8.32
N ARG A 193 -11.66 -15.78 7.94
CA ARG A 193 -12.85 -16.65 7.99
C ARG A 193 -13.38 -16.75 9.42
N PRO A 194 -14.71 -16.68 9.63
CA PRO A 194 -15.33 -17.00 10.91
C PRO A 194 -14.90 -18.39 11.36
N GLY A 195 -14.40 -18.50 12.58
CA GLY A 195 -13.96 -19.77 13.14
C GLY A 195 -15.17 -20.70 13.39
N ASP A 196 -14.94 -21.99 13.20
CA ASP A 196 -15.85 -23.02 13.67
C ASP A 196 -15.96 -22.91 15.21
N PRO A 197 -17.17 -22.78 15.77
CA PRO A 197 -17.36 -22.68 17.23
C PRO A 197 -16.71 -23.83 18.01
N GLU A 198 -16.56 -25.00 17.40
CA GLU A 198 -15.97 -26.16 18.04
C GLU A 198 -14.42 -26.10 18.17
N ARG A 199 -13.73 -25.39 17.27
CA ARG A 199 -12.26 -25.25 17.34
C ARG A 199 -11.76 -24.26 18.42
N ARG A 200 -12.64 -23.40 18.96
CA ARG A 200 -12.25 -22.48 20.05
C ARG A 200 -11.88 -23.18 21.35
N LYS A 201 -12.33 -24.43 21.57
CA LYS A 201 -12.07 -25.20 22.81
C LYS A 201 -10.68 -25.83 22.86
N VAL A 202 -9.93 -25.85 21.76
CA VAL A 202 -8.62 -26.55 21.67
C VAL A 202 -7.45 -25.58 21.87
N LEU A 203 -7.66 -24.27 21.79
CA LEU A 203 -6.62 -23.23 21.88
C LEU A 203 -6.73 -22.33 23.12
N ALA A 204 -7.65 -22.63 24.02
CA ALA A 204 -7.78 -22.01 25.35
C ALA A 204 -7.22 -22.95 26.42
#